data_d946d76a2aaeecff5a942bfd0d450d64
#
_entry.id   d946d76a2aaeecff5a942bfd0d450d64
#
_cell.length_a   1.000
_cell.length_b   1.000
_cell.length_c   1.000
_cell.angle_alpha   90.00
_cell.angle_beta   90.00
_cell.angle_gamma   90.00
#
_symmetry.space_group_name_H-M   'P 1'
#
loop_
_entity.id
_entity.type
_entity.pdbx_description
1 polymer ?
#
loop_
_entity_poly.entity_id
_entity_poly.type
_entity_poly.pdbx_seq_one_letter_code
_entity_poly.pdbx_strand_id
1 'polypeptide(L)'
;LMSNYISGSLMLVSGILGILSQQQNASQNQNEANRTNWTFLKKISYKRIFIAFGILLLASTVIFGICKVAQHYKIINAKEKSKEGLALIEKEEFRKAIPYLFDAANYGNISAQIGLGKCYSNLFKMDSCLIWWRRAAPQSDEATYYLTAIYEFVIESGGFSEYNDEAWAHLSRIAKDNSNTNTQSIAQVGLAKSYQYGRGVKLDYKKALYWYQKAAQNGRDEIFKLNQDVPVGHFSYKASDFKYRESVGSSFYRETADGLYLIVDMSIKNIDRESRYAVAQSCFLTDEDGYKYEPNSDASIALAMQGYNTFSLSTINPGITSKGILVFEVPRKDDYYLFVPGGFGSNKYNPILLKK
;
A
#
# COMPACT_ATOMS: atom_id res chain seq x y z
N LEU A 1 14.13 -26.82 -10.96
CA LEU A 1 14.33 -28.27 -10.73
C LEU A 1 14.81 -28.99 -11.98
N MET A 2 14.25 -28.72 -13.16
CA MET A 2 14.67 -29.36 -14.44
C MET A 2 16.10 -28.99 -14.86
N SER A 3 16.49 -27.72 -14.73
CA SER A 3 17.85 -27.24 -15.01
C SER A 3 18.91 -27.93 -14.13
N ASN A 4 18.61 -28.14 -12.85
CA ASN A 4 19.53 -28.80 -11.92
C ASN A 4 19.63 -30.32 -12.15
N TYR A 5 18.60 -30.96 -12.70
CA TYR A 5 18.62 -32.40 -13.01
C TYR A 5 19.42 -32.67 -14.30
N ILE A 6 19.24 -31.82 -15.32
CA ILE A 6 19.98 -31.88 -16.60
C ILE A 6 21.46 -31.55 -16.36
N SER A 7 21.77 -30.54 -15.55
CA SER A 7 23.15 -30.20 -15.20
C SER A 7 23.82 -31.26 -14.35
N GLY A 8 23.11 -31.90 -13.42
CA GLY A 8 23.59 -33.02 -12.61
C GLY A 8 23.91 -34.26 -13.47
N SER A 9 23.04 -34.58 -14.44
CA SER A 9 23.25 -35.69 -15.39
C SER A 9 24.40 -35.41 -16.36
N LEU A 10 24.55 -34.17 -16.82
CA LEU A 10 25.69 -33.74 -17.68
C LEU A 10 27.02 -33.74 -16.91
N MET A 11 27.01 -33.33 -15.63
CA MET A 11 28.24 -33.41 -14.80
C MET A 11 28.67 -34.87 -14.54
N LEU A 12 27.73 -35.80 -14.33
CA LEU A 12 28.03 -37.22 -14.19
C LEU A 12 28.63 -37.79 -15.50
N VAL A 13 28.05 -37.42 -16.64
CA VAL A 13 28.58 -37.86 -17.95
C VAL A 13 29.93 -37.23 -18.24
N SER A 14 30.16 -35.97 -17.95
CA SER A 14 31.45 -35.30 -18.12
C SER A 14 32.51 -35.85 -17.15
N GLY A 15 32.13 -36.18 -15.92
CA GLY A 15 32.98 -36.85 -14.94
C GLY A 15 33.44 -38.25 -15.41
N ILE A 16 32.50 -39.05 -15.95
CA ILE A 16 32.81 -40.39 -16.50
C ILE A 16 33.69 -40.27 -17.76
N LEU A 17 33.40 -39.34 -18.66
CA LEU A 17 34.21 -39.07 -19.84
C LEU A 17 35.60 -38.53 -19.48
N GLY A 18 35.70 -37.69 -18.45
CA GLY A 18 36.99 -37.21 -17.92
C GLY A 18 37.86 -38.32 -17.33
N ILE A 19 37.25 -39.25 -16.60
CA ILE A 19 37.92 -40.44 -16.07
C ILE A 19 38.42 -41.37 -17.23
N LEU A 20 37.57 -41.54 -18.26
CA LEU A 20 37.91 -42.34 -19.43
C LEU A 20 39.05 -41.71 -20.28
N SER A 21 39.09 -40.37 -20.41
CA SER A 21 40.15 -39.68 -21.15
C SER A 21 41.48 -39.65 -20.38
N GLN A 22 41.45 -39.52 -19.04
CA GLN A 22 42.65 -39.68 -18.20
C GLN A 22 43.25 -41.08 -18.26
N GLN A 23 42.37 -42.10 -18.42
CA GLN A 23 42.83 -43.50 -18.59
C GLN A 23 43.53 -43.76 -19.91
N GLN A 24 43.16 -43.10 -20.99
CA GLN A 24 43.85 -43.22 -22.28
C GLN A 24 45.30 -42.65 -22.24
N ASN A 25 45.55 -41.61 -21.45
CA ASN A 25 46.83 -40.98 -21.28
C ASN A 25 47.74 -41.67 -20.24
N ALA A 26 47.15 -42.38 -19.28
CA ALA A 26 47.91 -43.10 -18.23
C ALA A 26 48.40 -44.48 -18.65
N SER A 27 47.96 -45.01 -19.82
CA SER A 27 48.32 -46.36 -20.29
C SER A 27 49.73 -46.46 -20.90
N GLN A 28 50.52 -45.37 -20.98
CA GLN A 28 51.84 -45.38 -21.50
C GLN A 28 52.97 -45.47 -20.47
N ASN A 29 52.73 -45.34 -19.16
CA ASN A 29 53.79 -45.33 -18.15
C ASN A 29 53.32 -45.81 -16.77
N GLN A 30 53.09 -47.11 -16.54
CA GLN A 30 53.27 -47.71 -15.20
C GLN A 30 53.22 -49.26 -15.20
N ASN A 31 54.19 -49.80 -14.51
CA ASN A 31 54.46 -51.21 -14.36
C ASN A 31 53.50 -52.04 -13.52
N GLU A 32 53.33 -53.25 -13.86
CA GLU A 32 52.98 -54.57 -13.27
C GLU A 32 52.21 -54.74 -11.96
N ALA A 33 52.12 -53.78 -11.04
CA ALA A 33 51.50 -53.96 -9.72
C ALA A 33 49.96 -53.77 -9.66
N ASN A 34 49.32 -53.26 -10.71
CA ASN A 34 47.86 -52.98 -10.75
C ASN A 34 47.05 -53.88 -11.69
N ARG A 35 47.60 -54.99 -12.16
CA ARG A 35 46.94 -55.87 -13.15
C ARG A 35 45.66 -56.57 -12.64
N THR A 36 45.48 -56.79 -11.37
CA THR A 36 44.36 -57.57 -10.85
C THR A 36 43.01 -56.82 -10.74
N ASN A 37 43.03 -55.49 -10.49
CA ASN A 37 41.79 -54.73 -10.40
C ASN A 37 41.26 -54.23 -11.76
N TRP A 38 42.09 -54.13 -12.77
CA TRP A 38 41.72 -53.60 -14.09
C TRP A 38 41.13 -54.67 -15.03
N THR A 39 41.40 -55.97 -14.79
CA THR A 39 40.82 -57.10 -15.57
C THR A 39 39.29 -57.21 -15.34
N PHE A 40 38.79 -56.79 -14.17
CA PHE A 40 37.39 -56.82 -13.89
C PHE A 40 36.59 -55.75 -14.69
N LEU A 41 37.14 -54.56 -14.84
CA LEU A 41 36.55 -53.47 -15.61
C LEU A 41 36.61 -53.70 -17.13
N LYS A 42 37.66 -54.35 -17.66
CA LYS A 42 37.76 -54.70 -19.08
C LYS A 42 36.77 -55.75 -19.55
N LYS A 43 36.13 -56.52 -18.61
CA LYS A 43 35.11 -57.53 -18.92
C LYS A 43 33.69 -56.95 -19.05
N ILE A 44 33.47 -55.67 -18.67
CA ILE A 44 32.17 -55.03 -18.84
C ILE A 44 32.11 -54.51 -20.27
N SER A 45 31.38 -55.21 -21.13
CA SER A 45 31.16 -54.81 -22.52
C SER A 45 30.52 -53.42 -22.54
N TYR A 46 31.08 -52.49 -23.30
CA TYR A 46 30.52 -51.12 -23.53
C TYR A 46 29.01 -51.18 -23.87
N LYS A 47 28.58 -52.24 -24.60
CA LYS A 47 27.17 -52.48 -24.86
C LYS A 47 26.34 -52.60 -23.58
N ARG A 48 26.84 -53.26 -22.51
CA ARG A 48 26.12 -53.37 -21.23
C ARG A 48 26.04 -52.05 -20.48
N ILE A 49 27.07 -51.20 -20.57
CA ILE A 49 27.09 -49.89 -19.98
C ILE A 49 26.07 -49.00 -20.69
N PHE A 50 26.06 -49.00 -22.04
CA PHE A 50 25.07 -48.23 -22.83
C PHE A 50 23.64 -48.72 -22.60
N ILE A 51 23.40 -50.02 -22.47
CA ILE A 51 22.08 -50.55 -22.13
C ILE A 51 21.63 -50.10 -20.75
N ALA A 52 22.51 -50.20 -19.71
CA ALA A 52 22.20 -49.78 -18.35
C ALA A 52 21.91 -48.27 -18.30
N PHE A 53 22.69 -47.46 -19.06
CA PHE A 53 22.44 -46.02 -19.16
C PHE A 53 21.10 -45.71 -19.87
N GLY A 54 20.79 -46.41 -20.95
CA GLY A 54 19.49 -46.31 -21.64
C GLY A 54 18.29 -46.68 -20.73
N ILE A 55 18.45 -47.74 -19.91
CA ILE A 55 17.41 -48.14 -18.93
C ILE A 55 17.25 -47.07 -17.84
N LEU A 56 18.35 -46.49 -17.33
CA LEU A 56 18.33 -45.41 -16.35
C LEU A 56 17.64 -44.13 -16.89
N LEU A 57 17.94 -43.82 -18.16
CA LEU A 57 17.33 -42.67 -18.83
C LEU A 57 15.82 -42.88 -19.05
N LEU A 58 15.39 -44.07 -19.47
CA LEU A 58 14.00 -44.45 -19.59
C LEU A 58 13.28 -44.42 -18.23
N ALA A 59 13.89 -44.98 -17.20
CA ALA A 59 13.32 -44.97 -15.83
C ALA A 59 13.16 -43.51 -15.33
N SER A 60 14.14 -42.66 -15.58
CA SER A 60 14.05 -41.25 -15.17
C SER A 60 12.93 -40.49 -15.90
N THR A 61 12.73 -40.74 -17.18
CA THR A 61 11.61 -40.11 -17.96
C THR A 61 10.25 -40.61 -17.50
N VAL A 62 10.13 -41.92 -17.17
CA VAL A 62 8.87 -42.48 -16.64
C VAL A 62 8.58 -41.90 -15.24
N ILE A 63 9.55 -41.86 -14.34
CA ILE A 63 9.41 -41.26 -13.01
C ILE A 63 9.00 -39.79 -13.13
N PHE A 64 9.67 -39.02 -14.02
CA PHE A 64 9.30 -37.63 -14.30
C PHE A 64 7.87 -37.50 -14.81
N GLY A 65 7.43 -38.37 -15.70
CA GLY A 65 6.06 -38.42 -16.21
C GLY A 65 5.05 -38.67 -15.07
N ILE A 66 5.31 -39.66 -14.21
CA ILE A 66 4.46 -39.98 -13.04
C ILE A 66 4.39 -38.77 -12.07
N CYS A 67 5.53 -38.14 -11.78
CA CYS A 67 5.57 -36.95 -10.93
C CYS A 67 4.74 -35.78 -11.52
N LYS A 68 4.81 -35.57 -12.83
CA LYS A 68 4.02 -34.56 -13.55
C LYS A 68 2.51 -34.84 -13.43
N VAL A 69 2.09 -36.09 -13.66
CA VAL A 69 0.69 -36.50 -13.54
C VAL A 69 0.19 -36.32 -12.09
N ALA A 70 0.99 -36.76 -11.10
CA ALA A 70 0.64 -36.60 -9.69
C ALA A 70 0.54 -35.11 -9.29
N GLN A 71 1.44 -34.29 -9.79
CA GLN A 71 1.38 -32.84 -9.57
C GLN A 71 0.14 -32.23 -10.21
N HIS A 72 -0.18 -32.60 -11.45
CA HIS A 72 -1.38 -32.15 -12.14
C HIS A 72 -2.66 -32.52 -11.38
N TYR A 73 -2.75 -33.75 -10.89
CA TYR A 73 -3.89 -34.20 -10.08
C TYR A 73 -4.03 -33.37 -8.78
N LYS A 74 -2.92 -33.08 -8.09
CA LYS A 74 -2.93 -32.20 -6.91
C LYS A 74 -3.43 -30.80 -7.22
N ILE A 75 -3.03 -30.23 -8.36
CA ILE A 75 -3.48 -28.90 -8.80
C ILE A 75 -4.98 -28.89 -9.05
N ILE A 76 -5.51 -29.89 -9.77
CA ILE A 76 -6.94 -30.01 -10.04
C ILE A 76 -7.73 -30.14 -8.74
N ASN A 77 -7.33 -31.04 -7.86
CA ASN A 77 -8.01 -31.26 -6.58
C ASN A 77 -7.99 -29.99 -5.71
N ALA A 78 -6.85 -29.29 -5.63
CA ALA A 78 -6.74 -28.03 -4.90
C ALA A 78 -7.65 -26.95 -5.50
N LYS A 79 -7.76 -26.90 -6.86
CA LYS A 79 -8.66 -25.95 -7.54
C LYS A 79 -10.13 -26.26 -7.23
N GLU A 80 -10.56 -27.51 -7.23
CA GLU A 80 -11.94 -27.86 -6.86
C GLU A 80 -12.22 -27.51 -5.39
N LYS A 81 -11.31 -27.87 -4.48
CA LYS A 81 -11.43 -27.54 -3.05
C LYS A 81 -11.47 -26.04 -2.80
N SER A 82 -10.76 -25.25 -3.63
CA SER A 82 -10.77 -23.78 -3.50
C SER A 82 -12.13 -23.15 -3.79
N LYS A 83 -13.03 -23.79 -4.54
CA LYS A 83 -14.39 -23.31 -4.76
C LYS A 83 -15.19 -23.25 -3.46
N GLU A 84 -15.01 -24.25 -2.59
CA GLU A 84 -15.62 -24.26 -1.25
C GLU A 84 -15.07 -23.12 -0.40
N GLY A 85 -13.75 -22.88 -0.47
CA GLY A 85 -13.11 -21.75 0.22
C GLY A 85 -13.65 -20.39 -0.23
N LEU A 86 -13.87 -20.20 -1.54
CA LEU A 86 -14.47 -18.98 -2.06
C LEU A 86 -15.93 -18.82 -1.60
N ALA A 87 -16.70 -19.91 -1.56
CA ALA A 87 -18.07 -19.87 -1.04
C ALA A 87 -18.14 -19.55 0.48
N LEU A 88 -17.10 -19.92 1.25
CA LEU A 88 -16.97 -19.55 2.66
C LEU A 88 -16.66 -18.05 2.83
N ILE A 89 -15.93 -17.43 1.90
CA ILE A 89 -15.69 -15.97 1.90
C ILE A 89 -17.02 -15.21 1.74
N GLU A 90 -17.89 -15.66 0.83
CA GLU A 90 -19.22 -15.05 0.63
C GLU A 90 -20.11 -15.11 1.89
N LYS A 91 -19.83 -16.08 2.77
CA LYS A 91 -20.46 -16.23 4.09
C LYS A 91 -19.71 -15.54 5.22
N GLU A 92 -18.67 -14.78 4.90
CA GLU A 92 -17.76 -14.11 5.86
C GLU A 92 -17.04 -15.07 6.83
N GLU A 93 -16.98 -16.35 6.51
CA GLU A 93 -16.31 -17.37 7.30
C GLU A 93 -14.79 -17.43 6.99
N PHE A 94 -14.11 -16.29 7.07
CA PHE A 94 -12.74 -16.08 6.60
C PHE A 94 -11.72 -17.09 7.17
N ARG A 95 -11.80 -17.41 8.48
CA ARG A 95 -10.89 -18.37 9.11
C ARG A 95 -11.05 -19.78 8.54
N LYS A 96 -12.29 -20.19 8.24
CA LYS A 96 -12.58 -21.51 7.68
C LYS A 96 -12.19 -21.59 6.21
N ALA A 97 -12.25 -20.50 5.47
CA ALA A 97 -11.89 -20.44 4.04
C ALA A 97 -10.39 -20.70 3.78
N ILE A 98 -9.50 -20.23 4.67
CA ILE A 98 -8.05 -20.28 4.50
C ILE A 98 -7.52 -21.66 4.08
N PRO A 99 -7.78 -22.77 4.81
CA PRO A 99 -7.23 -24.09 4.48
C PRO A 99 -7.71 -24.62 3.12
N TYR A 100 -8.90 -24.21 2.67
CA TYR A 100 -9.44 -24.59 1.35
C TYR A 100 -8.77 -23.87 0.18
N LEU A 101 -8.30 -22.64 0.41
CA LEU A 101 -7.68 -21.80 -0.60
C LEU A 101 -6.17 -21.99 -0.70
N PHE A 102 -5.51 -22.38 0.39
CA PHE A 102 -4.05 -22.30 0.54
C PHE A 102 -3.28 -23.09 -0.51
N ASP A 103 -3.67 -24.34 -0.75
CA ASP A 103 -2.99 -25.20 -1.73
C ASP A 103 -3.16 -24.67 -3.16
N ALA A 104 -4.38 -24.28 -3.52
CA ALA A 104 -4.66 -23.73 -4.85
C ALA A 104 -3.88 -22.42 -5.10
N ALA A 105 -3.81 -21.56 -4.09
CA ALA A 105 -3.06 -20.30 -4.17
C ALA A 105 -1.55 -20.55 -4.35
N ASN A 106 -0.99 -21.54 -3.66
CA ASN A 106 0.41 -21.95 -3.82
C ASN A 106 0.70 -22.57 -5.21
N TYR A 107 -0.28 -23.19 -5.83
CA TYR A 107 -0.18 -23.68 -7.21
C TYR A 107 -0.45 -22.60 -8.26
N GLY A 108 -0.60 -21.33 -7.84
CA GLY A 108 -0.75 -20.19 -8.75
C GLY A 108 -2.20 -19.89 -9.15
N ASN A 109 -3.21 -20.44 -8.47
CA ASN A 109 -4.60 -20.07 -8.71
C ASN A 109 -4.86 -18.64 -8.23
N ILE A 110 -5.10 -17.73 -9.16
CA ILE A 110 -5.25 -16.29 -8.89
C ILE A 110 -6.46 -16.01 -8.00
N SER A 111 -7.62 -16.64 -8.27
CA SER A 111 -8.83 -16.46 -7.45
C SER A 111 -8.61 -16.91 -5.99
N ALA A 112 -7.86 -18.00 -5.78
CA ALA A 112 -7.51 -18.44 -4.45
C ALA A 112 -6.51 -17.51 -3.76
N GLN A 113 -5.56 -16.92 -4.49
CA GLN A 113 -4.64 -15.91 -3.96
C GLN A 113 -5.40 -14.65 -3.55
N ILE A 114 -6.32 -14.15 -4.38
CA ILE A 114 -7.18 -13.02 -4.05
C ILE A 114 -8.03 -13.35 -2.81
N GLY A 115 -8.64 -14.53 -2.77
CA GLY A 115 -9.44 -15.00 -1.64
C GLY A 115 -8.65 -15.05 -0.33
N LEU A 116 -7.41 -15.56 -0.35
CA LEU A 116 -6.54 -15.53 0.83
C LEU A 116 -6.21 -14.10 1.27
N GLY A 117 -5.92 -13.21 0.32
CA GLY A 117 -5.72 -11.79 0.62
C GLY A 117 -6.93 -11.19 1.33
N LYS A 118 -8.15 -11.44 0.84
CA LYS A 118 -9.42 -11.02 1.47
C LYS A 118 -9.57 -11.60 2.89
N CYS A 119 -9.32 -12.90 3.07
CA CYS A 119 -9.38 -13.54 4.37
C CYS A 119 -8.43 -12.89 5.37
N TYR A 120 -7.17 -12.72 5.00
CA TYR A 120 -6.15 -12.15 5.89
C TYR A 120 -6.37 -10.67 6.17
N SER A 121 -6.87 -9.89 5.20
CA SER A 121 -7.25 -8.48 5.41
C SER A 121 -8.37 -8.35 6.45
N ASN A 122 -9.43 -9.16 6.34
CA ASN A 122 -10.53 -9.17 7.32
C ASN A 122 -10.11 -9.68 8.72
N LEU A 123 -9.04 -10.44 8.79
CA LEU A 123 -8.44 -10.89 10.05
C LEU A 123 -7.35 -9.94 10.58
N PHE A 124 -7.18 -8.77 9.99
CA PHE A 124 -6.16 -7.76 10.33
C PHE A 124 -4.72 -8.30 10.29
N LYS A 125 -4.44 -9.26 9.40
CA LYS A 125 -3.11 -9.84 9.18
C LYS A 125 -2.45 -9.21 7.95
N MET A 126 -1.89 -8.01 8.14
CA MET A 126 -1.34 -7.17 7.06
C MET A 126 -0.29 -7.90 6.22
N ASP A 127 0.74 -8.47 6.85
CA ASP A 127 1.81 -9.20 6.13
C ASP A 127 1.26 -10.28 5.20
N SER A 128 0.32 -11.08 5.73
CA SER A 128 -0.24 -12.20 5.00
C SER A 128 -1.10 -11.75 3.82
N CYS A 129 -1.91 -10.70 3.98
CA CYS A 129 -2.73 -10.20 2.87
C CYS A 129 -1.86 -9.59 1.76
N LEU A 130 -0.81 -8.84 2.11
CA LEU A 130 0.12 -8.26 1.16
C LEU A 130 0.85 -9.35 0.35
N ILE A 131 1.30 -10.44 0.99
CA ILE A 131 1.96 -11.55 0.29
C ILE A 131 1.08 -12.09 -0.85
N TRP A 132 -0.20 -12.33 -0.59
CA TRP A 132 -1.09 -12.95 -1.55
C TRP A 132 -1.53 -11.99 -2.66
N TRP A 133 -1.88 -10.74 -2.32
CA TRP A 133 -2.25 -9.75 -3.34
C TRP A 133 -1.07 -9.34 -4.21
N ARG A 134 0.16 -9.24 -3.67
CA ARG A 134 1.37 -9.02 -4.48
C ARG A 134 1.63 -10.14 -5.50
N ARG A 135 1.33 -11.40 -5.14
CA ARG A 135 1.46 -12.54 -6.05
C ARG A 135 0.43 -12.51 -7.17
N ALA A 136 -0.80 -12.10 -6.87
CA ALA A 136 -1.91 -12.08 -7.82
C ALA A 136 -1.90 -10.84 -8.73
N ALA A 137 -1.48 -9.67 -8.23
CA ALA A 137 -1.57 -8.38 -8.92
C ALA A 137 -0.97 -8.34 -10.35
N PRO A 138 0.19 -8.98 -10.64
CA PRO A 138 0.72 -8.99 -12.01
C PRO A 138 -0.16 -9.66 -13.06
N GLN A 139 -1.19 -10.40 -12.63
CA GLN A 139 -2.05 -11.20 -13.49
C GLN A 139 -3.55 -10.89 -13.30
N SER A 140 -3.90 -9.90 -12.45
CA SER A 140 -5.28 -9.59 -12.11
C SER A 140 -5.47 -8.13 -11.72
N ASP A 141 -6.36 -7.44 -12.45
CA ASP A 141 -6.78 -6.08 -12.11
C ASP A 141 -7.50 -6.02 -10.76
N GLU A 142 -8.28 -7.06 -10.43
CA GLU A 142 -8.95 -7.17 -9.13
C GLU A 142 -7.92 -7.22 -7.99
N ALA A 143 -6.86 -8.01 -8.12
CA ALA A 143 -5.79 -8.07 -7.13
C ALA A 143 -5.01 -6.75 -7.06
N THR A 144 -4.78 -6.10 -8.20
CA THR A 144 -4.15 -4.77 -8.27
C THR A 144 -5.02 -3.74 -7.54
N TYR A 145 -6.33 -3.78 -7.71
CA TYR A 145 -7.26 -2.93 -6.98
C TYR A 145 -7.14 -3.12 -5.44
N TYR A 146 -7.20 -4.36 -4.94
CA TYR A 146 -7.07 -4.62 -3.50
C TYR A 146 -5.71 -4.21 -2.95
N LEU A 147 -4.65 -4.49 -3.70
CA LEU A 147 -3.29 -4.09 -3.32
C LEU A 147 -3.15 -2.56 -3.26
N THR A 148 -3.76 -1.84 -4.19
CA THR A 148 -3.77 -0.38 -4.21
C THR A 148 -4.56 0.18 -3.03
N ALA A 149 -5.73 -0.38 -2.75
CA ALA A 149 -6.58 0.05 -1.64
C ALA A 149 -5.92 -0.19 -0.27
N ILE A 150 -5.24 -1.32 -0.09
CA ILE A 150 -4.55 -1.58 1.18
C ILE A 150 -3.32 -0.67 1.36
N TYR A 151 -2.61 -0.33 0.29
CA TYR A 151 -1.52 0.63 0.39
C TYR A 151 -2.01 2.06 0.64
N GLU A 152 -3.15 2.47 0.07
CA GLU A 152 -3.77 3.74 0.43
C GLU A 152 -4.15 3.77 1.92
N PHE A 153 -4.72 2.67 2.45
CA PHE A 153 -5.01 2.53 3.88
C PHE A 153 -3.74 2.57 4.75
N VAL A 154 -2.65 1.92 4.35
CA VAL A 154 -1.34 2.00 5.04
C VAL A 154 -0.89 3.45 5.17
N ILE A 155 -0.93 4.19 4.06
CA ILE A 155 -0.55 5.61 4.05
C ILE A 155 -1.49 6.43 4.93
N GLU A 156 -2.80 6.21 4.86
CA GLU A 156 -3.77 6.98 5.64
C GLU A 156 -3.69 6.69 7.15
N SER A 157 -3.58 5.43 7.54
CA SER A 157 -3.60 5.03 8.95
C SER A 157 -2.35 5.48 9.71
N GLY A 158 -1.17 5.44 9.05
CA GLY A 158 0.14 5.71 9.66
C GLY A 158 0.59 4.67 10.69
N GLY A 159 -0.17 3.59 10.88
CA GLY A 159 0.12 2.54 11.84
C GLY A 159 1.06 1.43 11.31
N PHE A 160 1.45 1.51 10.04
CA PHE A 160 2.25 0.49 9.33
C PHE A 160 3.41 1.15 8.58
N SER A 161 4.23 1.90 9.33
CA SER A 161 5.29 2.75 8.75
C SER A 161 6.35 1.96 7.98
N GLU A 162 6.56 0.68 8.30
CA GLU A 162 7.46 -0.25 7.61
C GLU A 162 7.09 -0.49 6.14
N TYR A 163 5.83 -0.23 5.75
CA TYR A 163 5.37 -0.37 4.36
C TYR A 163 5.28 0.94 3.59
N ASN A 164 5.59 2.09 4.21
CA ASN A 164 5.38 3.39 3.58
C ASN A 164 6.12 3.56 2.25
N ASP A 165 7.38 3.15 2.17
CA ASP A 165 8.20 3.28 0.95
C ASP A 165 7.66 2.40 -0.17
N GLU A 166 7.27 1.17 0.16
CA GLU A 166 6.68 0.24 -0.80
C GLU A 166 5.30 0.71 -1.27
N ALA A 167 4.46 1.18 -0.34
CA ALA A 167 3.15 1.74 -0.65
C ALA A 167 3.28 2.94 -1.59
N TRP A 168 4.18 3.88 -1.29
CA TRP A 168 4.43 5.03 -2.15
C TRP A 168 4.91 4.61 -3.55
N ALA A 169 5.83 3.66 -3.66
CA ALA A 169 6.34 3.16 -4.94
C ALA A 169 5.21 2.54 -5.78
N HIS A 170 4.36 1.68 -5.17
CA HIS A 170 3.22 1.07 -5.84
C HIS A 170 2.21 2.13 -6.29
N LEU A 171 1.79 3.02 -5.39
CA LEU A 171 0.82 4.10 -5.66
C LEU A 171 1.34 5.03 -6.77
N SER A 172 2.64 5.37 -6.77
CA SER A 172 3.27 6.22 -7.80
C SER A 172 3.22 5.60 -9.19
N ARG A 173 3.31 4.28 -9.29
CA ARG A 173 3.19 3.54 -10.55
C ARG A 173 1.75 3.53 -11.03
N ILE A 174 0.80 3.14 -10.17
CA ILE A 174 -0.61 3.01 -10.52
C ILE A 174 -1.28 4.35 -10.80
N ALA A 175 -0.93 5.41 -10.09
CA ALA A 175 -1.51 6.74 -10.29
C ALA A 175 -1.24 7.33 -11.70
N LYS A 176 -0.24 6.83 -12.40
CA LYS A 176 0.13 7.22 -13.77
C LYS A 176 -0.42 6.26 -14.83
N ASP A 177 -0.97 5.12 -14.41
CA ASP A 177 -1.52 4.10 -15.29
C ASP A 177 -2.97 4.43 -15.60
N ASN A 178 -3.30 4.61 -16.88
CA ASN A 178 -4.64 4.96 -17.34
C ASN A 178 -5.52 3.73 -17.67
N SER A 179 -5.08 2.51 -17.36
CA SER A 179 -5.78 1.28 -17.72
C SER A 179 -7.07 1.07 -16.92
N ASN A 180 -7.13 1.54 -15.68
CA ASN A 180 -8.28 1.41 -14.79
C ASN A 180 -8.48 2.67 -13.94
N THR A 181 -9.45 3.51 -14.33
CA THR A 181 -9.73 4.81 -13.70
C THR A 181 -10.05 4.69 -12.20
N ASN A 182 -10.78 3.64 -11.78
CA ASN A 182 -11.11 3.47 -10.36
C ASN A 182 -9.86 3.17 -9.53
N THR A 183 -9.05 2.20 -9.95
CA THR A 183 -7.79 1.87 -9.25
C THR A 183 -6.81 3.03 -9.30
N GLN A 184 -6.76 3.75 -10.41
CA GLN A 184 -5.95 4.96 -10.58
C GLN A 184 -6.35 6.05 -9.59
N SER A 185 -7.65 6.34 -9.44
CA SER A 185 -8.11 7.40 -8.52
C SER A 185 -7.78 7.08 -7.06
N ILE A 186 -7.87 5.81 -6.64
CA ILE A 186 -7.42 5.35 -5.32
C ILE A 186 -5.92 5.62 -5.14
N ALA A 187 -5.11 5.27 -6.13
CA ALA A 187 -3.67 5.50 -6.07
C ALA A 187 -3.32 7.00 -6.01
N GLN A 188 -4.07 7.84 -6.73
CA GLN A 188 -3.90 9.29 -6.71
C GLN A 188 -4.22 9.89 -5.34
N VAL A 189 -5.29 9.44 -4.67
CA VAL A 189 -5.59 9.81 -3.28
C VAL A 189 -4.48 9.33 -2.34
N GLY A 190 -4.04 8.08 -2.47
CA GLY A 190 -2.93 7.55 -1.67
C GLY A 190 -1.64 8.37 -1.83
N LEU A 191 -1.30 8.81 -3.06
CA LEU A 191 -0.17 9.71 -3.30
C LEU A 191 -0.38 11.09 -2.67
N ALA A 192 -1.58 11.67 -2.80
CA ALA A 192 -1.90 12.94 -2.15
C ALA A 192 -1.66 12.86 -0.64
N LYS A 193 -2.17 11.81 0.01
CA LYS A 193 -1.95 11.54 1.44
C LYS A 193 -0.47 11.26 1.77
N SER A 194 0.26 10.57 0.89
CA SER A 194 1.71 10.35 1.05
C SER A 194 2.48 11.67 1.15
N TYR A 195 2.21 12.59 0.22
CA TYR A 195 2.81 13.93 0.25
C TYR A 195 2.29 14.80 1.40
N GLN A 196 1.01 14.70 1.76
CA GLN A 196 0.40 15.44 2.86
C GLN A 196 1.00 15.07 4.23
N TYR A 197 1.30 13.78 4.43
CA TYR A 197 1.79 13.26 5.72
C TYR A 197 3.30 13.01 5.74
N GLY A 198 3.99 13.12 4.61
CA GLY A 198 5.41 12.79 4.50
C GLY A 198 5.68 11.28 4.68
N ARG A 199 4.78 10.40 4.20
CA ARG A 199 4.89 8.94 4.36
C ARG A 199 5.40 8.29 3.07
N GLY A 200 6.59 7.66 3.15
CA GLY A 200 7.30 7.13 1.98
C GLY A 200 7.88 8.21 1.05
N VAL A 201 7.69 9.48 1.37
CA VAL A 201 8.16 10.62 0.59
C VAL A 201 8.25 11.86 1.48
N LYS A 202 9.08 12.84 1.09
CA LYS A 202 9.14 14.13 1.79
C LYS A 202 7.80 14.86 1.69
N LEU A 203 7.34 15.45 2.82
CA LEU A 203 6.13 16.27 2.91
C LEU A 203 6.16 17.40 1.87
N ASP A 204 5.04 17.56 1.11
CA ASP A 204 4.91 18.54 0.05
C ASP A 204 3.42 18.79 -0.23
N TYR A 205 2.86 19.85 0.35
CA TYR A 205 1.43 20.16 0.20
C TYR A 205 1.06 20.53 -1.25
N LYS A 206 1.95 21.15 -2.02
CA LYS A 206 1.70 21.45 -3.44
C LYS A 206 1.45 20.17 -4.24
N LYS A 207 2.30 19.16 -4.05
CA LYS A 207 2.10 17.86 -4.70
C LYS A 207 0.90 17.10 -4.14
N ALA A 208 0.60 17.24 -2.85
CA ALA A 208 -0.61 16.67 -2.27
C ALA A 208 -1.87 17.21 -2.96
N LEU A 209 -2.00 18.54 -3.07
CA LEU A 209 -3.11 19.20 -3.75
C LEU A 209 -3.20 18.80 -5.24
N TYR A 210 -2.07 18.75 -5.95
CA TYR A 210 -2.03 18.28 -7.33
C TYR A 210 -2.64 16.88 -7.49
N TRP A 211 -2.27 15.93 -6.62
CA TRP A 211 -2.78 14.57 -6.70
C TRP A 211 -4.24 14.45 -6.26
N TYR A 212 -4.70 15.24 -5.28
CA TYR A 212 -6.13 15.33 -4.93
C TYR A 212 -6.96 15.85 -6.11
N GLN A 213 -6.50 16.90 -6.81
CA GLN A 213 -7.18 17.42 -8.00
C GLN A 213 -7.24 16.38 -9.12
N LYS A 214 -6.16 15.60 -9.32
CA LYS A 214 -6.15 14.49 -10.28
C LYS A 214 -7.15 13.39 -9.91
N ALA A 215 -7.25 13.03 -8.64
CA ALA A 215 -8.23 12.06 -8.17
C ALA A 215 -9.67 12.55 -8.38
N ALA A 216 -9.93 13.84 -8.13
CA ALA A 216 -11.24 14.46 -8.37
C ALA A 216 -11.63 14.41 -9.85
N GLN A 217 -10.69 14.67 -10.78
CA GLN A 217 -10.92 14.52 -12.23
C GLN A 217 -11.30 13.08 -12.62
N ASN A 218 -10.85 12.09 -11.86
CA ASN A 218 -11.18 10.68 -12.03
C ASN A 218 -12.35 10.21 -11.14
N GLY A 219 -13.16 11.16 -10.62
CA GLY A 219 -14.39 10.89 -9.89
C GLY A 219 -14.22 10.63 -8.39
N ARG A 220 -13.00 10.83 -7.82
CA ARG A 220 -12.74 10.68 -6.38
C ARG A 220 -12.30 12.01 -5.77
N ASP A 221 -13.27 12.85 -5.41
CA ASP A 221 -13.04 14.15 -4.80
C ASP A 221 -12.89 14.00 -3.27
N GLU A 222 -11.70 14.31 -2.75
CA GLU A 222 -11.37 14.29 -1.31
C GLU A 222 -11.12 15.73 -0.80
N ILE A 223 -11.37 16.74 -1.64
CA ILE A 223 -11.31 18.16 -1.26
C ILE A 223 -12.73 18.64 -1.00
N PHE A 224 -13.02 18.94 0.25
CA PHE A 224 -14.31 19.47 0.65
C PHE A 224 -14.46 20.96 0.23
N LYS A 225 -15.71 21.42 0.15
CA LYS A 225 -16.04 22.80 -0.21
C LYS A 225 -16.67 23.54 0.96
N LEU A 226 -16.75 24.86 0.84
CA LEU A 226 -17.50 25.68 1.79
C LEU A 226 -18.90 25.13 2.01
N ASN A 227 -19.39 25.24 3.26
CA ASN A 227 -20.69 24.77 3.72
C ASN A 227 -20.90 23.24 3.72
N GLN A 228 -19.87 22.45 3.39
CA GLN A 228 -19.92 21.00 3.56
C GLN A 228 -19.52 20.60 4.99
N ASP A 229 -20.14 19.55 5.50
CA ASP A 229 -19.72 18.91 6.74
C ASP A 229 -18.53 17.97 6.43
N VAL A 230 -17.44 18.18 7.15
CA VAL A 230 -16.15 17.49 6.93
C VAL A 230 -15.82 16.61 8.12
N PRO A 231 -16.22 15.33 8.09
CA PRO A 231 -15.87 14.40 9.17
C PRO A 231 -14.39 14.05 9.11
N VAL A 232 -13.69 14.18 10.23
CA VAL A 232 -12.31 13.74 10.38
C VAL A 232 -12.03 13.36 11.83
N GLY A 233 -11.63 12.11 12.07
CA GLY A 233 -11.42 11.58 13.42
C GLY A 233 -12.67 11.69 14.30
N HIS A 234 -12.56 12.42 15.40
CA HIS A 234 -13.62 12.58 16.39
C HIS A 234 -14.56 13.77 16.11
N PHE A 235 -14.29 14.55 15.07
CA PHE A 235 -14.99 15.80 14.81
C PHE A 235 -15.55 15.87 13.39
N SER A 236 -16.58 16.71 13.23
CA SER A 236 -17.04 17.20 11.94
C SER A 236 -16.89 18.71 11.91
N TYR A 237 -16.18 19.22 10.93
CA TYR A 237 -15.93 20.63 10.70
C TYR A 237 -16.83 21.16 9.60
N LYS A 238 -17.14 22.46 9.66
CA LYS A 238 -17.78 23.19 8.57
C LYS A 238 -17.21 24.61 8.51
N ALA A 239 -16.53 24.95 7.44
CA ALA A 239 -16.20 26.33 7.09
C ALA A 239 -17.42 26.92 6.36
N SER A 240 -18.03 27.96 6.92
CA SER A 240 -19.29 28.52 6.41
C SER A 240 -19.09 29.76 5.56
N ASP A 241 -18.12 30.59 5.90
CA ASP A 241 -17.75 31.80 5.15
C ASP A 241 -16.31 32.20 5.47
N PHE A 242 -15.77 33.11 4.66
CA PHE A 242 -14.49 33.73 4.94
C PHE A 242 -14.44 35.16 4.40
N LYS A 243 -13.59 36.00 5.02
CA LYS A 243 -13.38 37.40 4.61
C LYS A 243 -11.93 37.83 4.83
N TYR A 244 -11.51 38.77 4.02
CA TYR A 244 -10.20 39.41 4.12
C TYR A 244 -10.29 40.72 4.87
N ARG A 245 -9.26 41.05 5.67
CA ARG A 245 -9.10 42.35 6.33
C ARG A 245 -7.62 42.75 6.34
N GLU A 246 -7.33 44.03 6.18
CA GLU A 246 -5.97 44.58 6.34
C GLU A 246 -5.60 44.74 7.81
N SER A 247 -6.58 44.97 8.67
CA SER A 247 -6.40 45.10 10.10
C SER A 247 -7.60 44.56 10.88
N VAL A 248 -7.37 44.13 12.10
CA VAL A 248 -8.39 43.65 13.07
C VAL A 248 -8.17 44.33 14.42
N GLY A 249 -9.22 44.31 15.26
CA GLY A 249 -9.16 44.90 16.59
C GLY A 249 -9.79 46.28 16.68
N SER A 250 -9.78 46.85 17.90
CA SER A 250 -10.39 48.14 18.22
C SER A 250 -9.38 49.30 18.12
N SER A 251 -9.80 50.52 18.47
CA SER A 251 -8.90 51.65 18.57
C SER A 251 -7.85 51.52 19.67
N PHE A 252 -8.10 50.67 20.68
CA PHE A 252 -7.17 50.45 21.82
C PHE A 252 -6.21 49.28 21.57
N TYR A 253 -6.63 48.31 20.79
CA TYR A 253 -5.80 47.16 20.45
C TYR A 253 -6.10 46.76 19.00
N ARG A 254 -5.20 47.15 18.10
CA ARG A 254 -5.31 46.93 16.67
C ARG A 254 -4.09 46.22 16.15
N GLU A 255 -4.34 45.15 15.44
CA GLU A 255 -3.35 44.40 14.67
C GLU A 255 -3.50 44.71 13.19
N THR A 256 -2.39 44.96 12.51
CA THR A 256 -2.33 45.22 11.06
C THR A 256 -1.46 44.16 10.42
N ALA A 257 -1.94 43.52 9.38
CA ALA A 257 -1.21 42.51 8.65
C ALA A 257 -0.18 43.11 7.71
N ASP A 258 0.96 42.42 7.55
CA ASP A 258 1.90 42.72 6.47
C ASP A 258 1.29 42.32 5.10
N GLY A 259 0.42 41.30 5.08
CA GLY A 259 -0.39 40.87 3.97
C GLY A 259 -1.88 41.17 4.20
N LEU A 260 -2.68 40.14 4.43
CA LEU A 260 -4.10 40.23 4.78
C LEU A 260 -4.42 39.24 5.89
N TYR A 261 -5.33 39.60 6.78
CA TYR A 261 -5.98 38.63 7.64
C TYR A 261 -7.10 37.94 6.89
N LEU A 262 -6.99 36.62 6.73
CA LEU A 262 -8.07 35.74 6.29
C LEU A 262 -8.80 35.22 7.53
N ILE A 263 -10.04 35.65 7.71
CA ILE A 263 -10.90 35.25 8.83
C ILE A 263 -11.89 34.23 8.30
N VAL A 264 -11.89 33.03 8.88
CA VAL A 264 -12.75 31.92 8.48
C VAL A 264 -13.80 31.66 9.57
N ASP A 265 -15.07 31.80 9.21
CA ASP A 265 -16.18 31.43 10.06
C ASP A 265 -16.40 29.91 9.99
N MET A 266 -16.33 29.22 11.13
CA MET A 266 -16.44 27.77 11.14
C MET A 266 -17.17 27.22 12.37
N SER A 267 -17.59 25.98 12.27
CA SER A 267 -18.14 25.20 13.37
C SER A 267 -17.42 23.85 13.49
N ILE A 268 -17.32 23.37 14.74
CA ILE A 268 -16.72 22.09 15.11
C ILE A 268 -17.76 21.31 15.92
N LYS A 269 -18.21 20.17 15.40
CA LYS A 269 -19.13 19.28 16.08
C LYS A 269 -18.38 18.04 16.58
N ASN A 270 -18.54 17.68 17.84
CA ASN A 270 -18.07 16.39 18.32
C ASN A 270 -19.03 15.29 17.85
N ILE A 271 -18.50 14.37 17.02
CA ILE A 271 -19.24 13.21 16.48
C ILE A 271 -18.89 11.90 17.21
N ASP A 272 -18.05 11.98 18.24
CA ASP A 272 -17.72 10.83 19.10
C ASP A 272 -18.78 10.62 20.19
N ARG A 273 -18.69 9.51 20.90
CA ARG A 273 -19.53 9.16 22.05
C ARG A 273 -19.03 9.74 23.37
N GLU A 274 -17.82 10.28 23.38
CA GLU A 274 -17.15 10.86 24.54
C GLU A 274 -16.85 12.34 24.33
N SER A 275 -16.70 13.08 25.43
CA SER A 275 -16.24 14.46 25.39
C SER A 275 -14.81 14.52 24.85
N ARG A 276 -14.54 15.43 23.92
CA ARG A 276 -13.23 15.57 23.25
C ARG A 276 -12.73 16.99 23.26
N TYR A 277 -11.42 17.15 23.42
CA TYR A 277 -10.76 18.45 23.27
C TYR A 277 -10.69 18.83 21.79
N ALA A 278 -11.33 19.95 21.45
CA ALA A 278 -11.20 20.54 20.12
C ALA A 278 -9.88 21.31 20.01
N VAL A 279 -9.09 20.98 19.00
CA VAL A 279 -7.78 21.59 18.74
C VAL A 279 -7.86 22.46 17.46
N ALA A 280 -8.75 23.47 17.51
CA ALA A 280 -8.91 24.39 16.38
C ALA A 280 -7.60 25.11 15.99
N GLN A 281 -6.71 25.33 16.94
CA GLN A 281 -5.38 25.89 16.71
C GLN A 281 -4.44 24.96 15.90
N SER A 282 -4.78 23.68 15.76
CA SER A 282 -4.06 22.74 14.90
C SER A 282 -4.55 22.76 13.45
N CYS A 283 -5.63 23.51 13.14
CA CYS A 283 -5.97 23.82 11.75
C CYS A 283 -4.85 24.67 11.13
N PHE A 284 -4.63 24.52 9.84
CA PHE A 284 -3.72 25.37 9.10
C PHE A 284 -4.22 25.58 7.69
N LEU A 285 -3.77 26.65 7.04
CA LEU A 285 -4.01 26.87 5.63
C LEU A 285 -2.81 26.44 4.80
N THR A 286 -3.08 26.04 3.57
CA THR A 286 -2.08 26.08 2.50
C THR A 286 -2.60 26.87 1.32
N ASP A 287 -1.69 27.50 0.57
CA ASP A 287 -1.98 28.03 -0.75
C ASP A 287 -1.71 26.97 -1.84
N GLU A 288 -1.94 27.33 -3.11
CA GLU A 288 -1.68 26.48 -4.28
C GLU A 288 -0.19 26.11 -4.43
N ASP A 289 0.72 26.94 -3.90
CA ASP A 289 2.16 26.67 -3.90
C ASP A 289 2.61 25.77 -2.76
N GLY A 290 1.70 25.43 -1.83
CA GLY A 290 1.94 24.54 -0.71
C GLY A 290 2.61 25.21 0.49
N TYR A 291 2.65 26.55 0.54
CA TYR A 291 3.07 27.26 1.74
C TYR A 291 2.04 27.09 2.86
N LYS A 292 2.52 26.82 4.06
CA LYS A 292 1.69 26.57 5.24
C LYS A 292 1.56 27.87 6.06
N TYR A 293 0.33 28.19 6.46
CA TYR A 293 0.01 29.31 7.34
C TYR A 293 -0.71 28.77 8.58
N GLU A 294 -0.23 29.18 9.75
CA GLU A 294 -0.82 28.81 11.04
C GLU A 294 -1.77 29.90 11.54
N PRO A 295 -2.72 29.59 12.45
CA PRO A 295 -3.60 30.60 13.03
C PRO A 295 -2.78 31.70 13.72
N ASN A 296 -3.15 32.98 13.48
CA ASN A 296 -2.50 34.15 14.08
C ASN A 296 -3.14 34.41 15.45
N SER A 297 -2.35 34.29 16.53
CA SER A 297 -2.80 34.43 17.91
C SER A 297 -3.15 35.88 18.26
N ASP A 298 -2.36 36.85 17.82
CA ASP A 298 -2.53 38.27 18.18
C ASP A 298 -3.80 38.82 17.51
N ALA A 299 -3.97 38.52 16.24
CA ALA A 299 -5.21 38.86 15.51
C ALA A 299 -6.45 38.16 16.12
N SER A 300 -6.31 36.92 16.62
CA SER A 300 -7.38 36.24 17.32
C SER A 300 -7.77 36.93 18.63
N ILE A 301 -6.78 37.39 19.41
CA ILE A 301 -7.00 38.16 20.64
C ILE A 301 -7.67 39.51 20.31
N ALA A 302 -7.19 40.22 19.29
CA ALA A 302 -7.77 41.49 18.86
C ALA A 302 -9.24 41.36 18.47
N LEU A 303 -9.61 40.27 17.79
CA LEU A 303 -11.00 39.98 17.43
C LEU A 303 -11.84 39.51 18.62
N ALA A 304 -11.27 38.75 19.54
CA ALA A 304 -11.96 38.38 20.77
C ALA A 304 -12.33 39.60 21.64
N MET A 305 -11.46 40.61 21.71
CA MET A 305 -11.73 41.90 22.37
C MET A 305 -12.85 42.69 21.67
N GLN A 306 -13.15 42.42 20.39
CA GLN A 306 -14.29 42.98 19.66
C GLN A 306 -15.58 42.15 19.82
N GLY A 307 -15.56 41.09 20.62
CA GLY A 307 -16.72 40.23 20.86
C GLY A 307 -16.87 39.09 19.85
N TYR A 308 -15.89 38.85 18.97
CA TYR A 308 -15.90 37.64 18.13
C TYR A 308 -15.60 36.41 18.97
N ASN A 309 -16.32 35.32 18.70
CA ASN A 309 -16.03 34.04 19.32
C ASN A 309 -14.83 33.39 18.61
N THR A 310 -13.66 33.52 19.17
CA THR A 310 -12.44 32.81 18.72
C THR A 310 -12.35 31.44 19.42
N PHE A 311 -11.90 30.41 18.69
CA PHE A 311 -11.73 29.11 19.32
C PHE A 311 -10.62 29.14 20.36
N SER A 312 -10.96 28.75 21.58
CA SER A 312 -10.02 28.40 22.64
C SER A 312 -9.98 26.88 22.80
N LEU A 313 -8.90 26.37 23.43
CA LEU A 313 -8.84 24.97 23.82
C LEU A 313 -9.98 24.65 24.78
N SER A 314 -10.98 23.90 24.30
CA SER A 314 -12.17 23.58 25.08
C SER A 314 -12.64 22.16 24.79
N THR A 315 -13.28 21.56 25.79
CA THR A 315 -13.93 20.27 25.65
C THR A 315 -15.30 20.46 25.01
N ILE A 316 -15.58 19.69 23.95
CA ILE A 316 -16.89 19.63 23.32
C ILE A 316 -17.54 18.30 23.69
N ASN A 317 -18.72 18.34 24.30
CA ASN A 317 -19.47 17.14 24.64
C ASN A 317 -20.06 16.45 23.39
N PRO A 318 -20.40 15.14 23.48
CA PRO A 318 -20.98 14.39 22.38
C PRO A 318 -22.17 15.10 21.73
N GLY A 319 -22.17 15.19 20.41
CA GLY A 319 -23.24 15.81 19.61
C GLY A 319 -23.29 17.34 19.65
N ILE A 320 -22.51 18.00 20.50
CA ILE A 320 -22.49 19.47 20.63
C ILE A 320 -21.64 20.09 19.53
N THR A 321 -22.08 21.26 19.06
CA THR A 321 -21.38 22.07 18.06
C THR A 321 -20.88 23.37 18.72
N SER A 322 -19.58 23.62 18.63
CA SER A 322 -18.96 24.91 18.93
C SER A 322 -18.82 25.72 17.62
N LYS A 323 -19.12 27.02 17.69
CA LYS A 323 -18.97 27.95 16.54
C LYS A 323 -17.97 29.03 16.90
N GLY A 324 -17.19 29.45 15.93
CA GLY A 324 -16.19 30.51 16.12
C GLY A 324 -15.47 30.85 14.83
N ILE A 325 -14.42 31.65 14.98
CA ILE A 325 -13.59 32.07 13.86
C ILE A 325 -12.13 31.59 14.04
N LEU A 326 -11.47 31.30 12.92
CA LEU A 326 -10.02 31.20 12.84
C LEU A 326 -9.47 32.35 11.99
N VAL A 327 -8.31 32.86 12.37
CA VAL A 327 -7.68 33.98 11.69
C VAL A 327 -6.26 33.57 11.27
N PHE A 328 -5.95 33.86 10.03
CA PHE A 328 -4.62 33.59 9.45
C PHE A 328 -4.10 34.86 8.81
N GLU A 329 -2.81 35.07 8.89
CA GLU A 329 -2.14 36.13 8.12
C GLU A 329 -1.57 35.53 6.84
N VAL A 330 -1.98 36.05 5.69
CA VAL A 330 -1.70 35.45 4.39
C VAL A 330 -1.43 36.52 3.32
N PRO A 331 -0.64 36.23 2.27
CA PRO A 331 -0.61 37.05 1.07
C PRO A 331 -1.98 37.02 0.36
N ARG A 332 -2.23 37.96 -0.59
CA ARG A 332 -3.44 37.92 -1.41
C ARG A 332 -3.28 36.84 -2.50
N LYS A 333 -4.05 35.76 -2.42
CA LYS A 333 -4.14 34.70 -3.43
C LYS A 333 -5.60 34.30 -3.66
N ASP A 334 -5.85 33.59 -4.76
CA ASP A 334 -7.22 33.23 -5.17
C ASP A 334 -7.79 32.06 -4.35
N ASP A 335 -7.00 31.01 -4.17
CA ASP A 335 -7.46 29.79 -3.51
C ASP A 335 -6.59 29.43 -2.29
N TYR A 336 -7.28 29.17 -1.17
CA TYR A 336 -6.68 28.63 0.05
C TYR A 336 -7.36 27.33 0.42
N TYR A 337 -6.60 26.41 0.99
CA TYR A 337 -7.10 25.13 1.48
C TYR A 337 -6.92 25.07 3.00
N LEU A 338 -8.04 24.98 3.73
CA LEU A 338 -8.03 24.82 5.17
C LEU A 338 -7.96 23.33 5.53
N PHE A 339 -6.88 22.94 6.16
CA PHE A 339 -6.70 21.59 6.68
C PHE A 339 -7.25 21.51 8.11
N VAL A 340 -8.24 20.65 8.32
CA VAL A 340 -8.91 20.43 9.61
C VAL A 340 -8.49 19.11 10.22
N PRO A 341 -8.05 19.08 11.52
CA PRO A 341 -7.49 17.91 12.17
C PRO A 341 -8.55 16.93 12.70
N GLY A 342 -8.19 15.66 12.85
CA GLY A 342 -9.04 14.64 13.45
C GLY A 342 -9.19 14.71 14.98
N GLY A 343 -8.55 15.70 15.63
CA GLY A 343 -8.53 15.88 17.07
C GLY A 343 -7.28 15.30 17.73
N PHE A 344 -7.19 15.42 19.05
CA PHE A 344 -6.05 14.96 19.82
C PHE A 344 -5.82 13.45 19.65
N GLY A 345 -4.58 13.07 19.34
CA GLY A 345 -4.22 11.68 19.06
C GLY A 345 -4.51 11.20 17.64
N SER A 346 -5.13 12.04 16.78
CA SER A 346 -5.34 11.76 15.37
C SER A 346 -4.29 12.46 14.51
N ASN A 347 -3.66 11.72 13.59
CA ASN A 347 -2.75 12.28 12.59
C ASN A 347 -3.46 12.59 11.26
N LYS A 348 -4.81 12.59 11.25
CA LYS A 348 -5.60 12.79 10.04
C LYS A 348 -5.96 14.27 9.87
N TYR A 349 -5.93 14.72 8.61
CA TYR A 349 -6.37 16.05 8.18
C TYR A 349 -7.16 15.91 6.89
N ASN A 350 -8.24 16.68 6.77
CA ASN A 350 -8.99 16.82 5.52
C ASN A 350 -8.96 18.26 5.03
N PRO A 351 -8.71 18.50 3.73
CA PRO A 351 -8.66 19.84 3.14
C PRO A 351 -10.07 20.37 2.78
N ILE A 352 -10.31 21.63 3.07
CA ILE A 352 -11.49 22.41 2.64
C ILE A 352 -11.02 23.52 1.74
N LEU A 353 -11.49 23.56 0.49
CA LEU A 353 -11.23 24.67 -0.43
C LEU A 353 -12.05 25.89 0.00
N LEU A 354 -11.38 26.99 0.32
CA LEU A 354 -11.99 28.27 0.62
C LEU A 354 -12.14 29.06 -0.68
N LYS A 355 -13.25 28.82 -1.39
CA LYS A 355 -13.59 29.50 -2.65
C LYS A 355 -15.05 29.89 -2.63
N LYS A 356 -15.35 31.16 -2.98
CA LYS A 356 -16.72 31.69 -3.12
C LYS A 356 -17.28 31.49 -4.52
#